data_6d951d79d9588bf07441dad74ad012af
#
_entry.id   6d951d79d9588bf07441dad74ad012af
#
_cell.length_a   1.000
_cell.length_b   1.000
_cell.length_c   1.000
_cell.angle_alpha   90.00
_cell.angle_beta   90.00
_cell.angle_gamma   90.00
#
_symmetry.space_group_name_H-M   'P 1'
#
loop_
_entity.id
_entity.type
_entity.pdbx_description
1 polymer ?
#
loop_
_entity_poly.entity_id
_entity_poly.type
_entity_poly.pdbx_seq_one_letter_code
_entity_poly.pdbx_strand_id
1 'polypeptide(L)'
;MDKVIQSLDKIADAINGNALTMCLSIIFAVVPIVLTIITIVLSVRMDKQNQKLQKSIADRDTVNQIRQCVLDIYNAYLDAFHLAGQASGNIPDIFVSDQSYYTWANDIDNKSKEIMYAYNRAMVMLSDPELLEVLKSGFDAFSSLNGSVKNYIFTGVPTRTIQNAWCTFSQSHPNIQAGNYYALLQDNVMASEFRKLCSNTYTDGIQKNIEMYMAVVGNDDFDEKFKKYLQISKSE
;
A
#
# COMPACT_ATOMS: atom_id res chain seq x y z
N MET A 1 -1.83 53.63 88.93
CA MET A 1 -1.23 53.58 87.56
C MET A 1 -1.15 52.14 86.96
N ASP A 2 -0.77 51.17 87.76
CA ASP A 2 -0.58 49.79 87.29
C ASP A 2 -1.81 49.08 86.69
N LYS A 3 -2.99 49.35 87.24
CA LYS A 3 -4.25 48.80 86.75
C LYS A 3 -4.62 49.32 85.35
N VAL A 4 -4.25 50.54 85.00
CA VAL A 4 -4.49 51.14 83.69
C VAL A 4 -3.52 50.59 82.68
N ILE A 5 -2.27 50.37 83.04
CA ILE A 5 -1.27 49.75 82.18
C ILE A 5 -1.65 48.32 81.87
N GLN A 6 -2.06 47.51 82.86
CA GLN A 6 -2.54 46.15 82.63
C GLN A 6 -3.78 46.08 81.76
N SER A 7 -4.67 47.09 81.81
CA SER A 7 -5.82 47.12 80.95
C SER A 7 -5.46 47.48 79.51
N LEU A 8 -4.50 48.36 79.31
CA LEU A 8 -3.96 48.71 77.98
C LEU A 8 -3.24 47.56 77.35
N ASP A 9 -2.45 46.85 78.13
CA ASP A 9 -1.76 45.60 77.59
C ASP A 9 -2.79 44.55 77.17
N LYS A 10 -3.82 44.32 77.96
CA LYS A 10 -4.90 43.39 77.60
C LYS A 10 -5.69 43.81 76.32
N ILE A 11 -5.88 45.12 76.16
CA ILE A 11 -6.52 45.65 74.96
C ILE A 11 -5.59 45.55 73.77
N ALA A 12 -4.29 45.81 73.95
CA ALA A 12 -3.30 45.67 72.89
C ALA A 12 -3.16 44.18 72.43
N ASP A 13 -3.11 43.26 73.41
CA ASP A 13 -3.11 41.83 73.13
C ASP A 13 -4.38 41.33 72.42
N ALA A 14 -5.54 41.83 72.83
CA ALA A 14 -6.82 41.52 72.20
C ALA A 14 -6.92 42.09 70.76
N ILE A 15 -6.40 43.28 70.55
CA ILE A 15 -6.35 43.89 69.20
C ILE A 15 -5.38 43.12 68.31
N ASN A 16 -4.19 42.77 68.79
CA ASN A 16 -3.20 42.02 68.06
C ASN A 16 -3.69 40.57 67.74
N GLY A 17 -4.32 39.92 68.73
CA GLY A 17 -4.92 38.60 68.54
C GLY A 17 -6.05 38.62 67.50
N ASN A 18 -6.91 39.60 67.50
CA ASN A 18 -7.97 39.81 66.56
C ASN A 18 -7.42 40.10 65.13
N ALA A 19 -6.40 41.00 65.09
CA ALA A 19 -5.75 41.31 63.82
C ALA A 19 -5.09 40.07 63.17
N LEU A 20 -4.37 39.25 63.96
CA LEU A 20 -3.73 38.06 63.55
C LEU A 20 -4.74 37.00 63.05
N THR A 21 -5.83 36.81 63.79
CA THR A 21 -6.94 35.93 63.45
C THR A 21 -7.64 36.38 62.15
N MET A 22 -7.81 37.66 61.94
CA MET A 22 -8.39 38.22 60.73
C MET A 22 -7.46 38.11 59.56
N CYS A 23 -6.15 38.26 59.65
CA CYS A 23 -5.16 38.01 58.62
C CYS A 23 -5.13 36.53 58.22
N LEU A 24 -5.13 35.61 59.19
CA LEU A 24 -5.17 34.17 58.92
C LEU A 24 -6.47 33.79 58.21
N SER A 25 -7.60 34.30 58.58
CA SER A 25 -8.88 34.05 57.93
C SER A 25 -8.90 34.52 56.47
N ILE A 26 -8.30 35.67 56.18
CA ILE A 26 -8.16 36.16 54.81
C ILE A 26 -7.23 35.28 53.99
N ILE A 27 -6.11 34.86 54.57
CA ILE A 27 -5.17 33.94 53.88
C ILE A 27 -5.86 32.62 53.58
N PHE A 28 -6.56 32.00 54.53
CA PHE A 28 -7.29 30.75 54.33
C PHE A 28 -8.43 30.87 53.30
N ALA A 29 -9.02 32.05 53.13
CA ALA A 29 -10.05 32.29 52.13
C ALA A 29 -9.47 32.58 50.74
N VAL A 30 -8.36 33.32 50.64
CA VAL A 30 -7.77 33.76 49.36
C VAL A 30 -6.91 32.68 48.73
N VAL A 31 -6.13 31.94 49.50
CA VAL A 31 -5.22 30.88 48.96
C VAL A 31 -5.97 29.82 48.16
N PRO A 32 -7.08 29.25 48.63
CA PRO A 32 -7.84 28.29 47.84
C PRO A 32 -8.37 28.86 46.53
N ILE A 33 -8.82 30.10 46.53
CA ILE A 33 -9.32 30.79 45.34
C ILE A 33 -8.20 30.95 44.31
N VAL A 34 -7.03 31.39 44.73
CA VAL A 34 -5.86 31.56 43.88
C VAL A 34 -5.41 30.20 43.32
N LEU A 35 -5.34 29.17 44.16
CA LEU A 35 -5.01 27.81 43.73
C LEU A 35 -6.03 27.26 42.70
N THR A 36 -7.31 27.51 42.94
CA THR A 36 -8.37 27.10 41.99
C THR A 36 -8.21 27.80 40.64
N ILE A 37 -7.94 29.08 40.61
CA ILE A 37 -7.69 29.85 39.39
C ILE A 37 -6.45 29.29 38.64
N ILE A 38 -5.37 29.06 39.38
CA ILE A 38 -4.15 28.47 38.79
C ILE A 38 -4.45 27.10 38.20
N THR A 39 -5.19 26.26 38.92
CA THR A 39 -5.57 24.92 38.43
C THR A 39 -6.41 25.00 37.16
N ILE A 40 -7.40 25.90 37.12
CA ILE A 40 -8.23 26.11 35.91
C ILE A 40 -7.38 26.57 34.73
N VAL A 41 -6.47 27.54 34.95
CA VAL A 41 -5.60 28.05 33.88
C VAL A 41 -4.66 26.94 33.35
N LEU A 42 -4.11 26.13 34.26
CA LEU A 42 -3.25 25.00 33.88
C LEU A 42 -4.05 23.93 33.11
N SER A 43 -5.25 23.56 33.58
CA SER A 43 -6.15 22.64 32.89
C SER A 43 -6.45 23.09 31.46
N VAL A 44 -6.86 24.34 31.29
CA VAL A 44 -7.17 24.88 29.95
C VAL A 44 -5.93 24.89 29.05
N ARG A 45 -4.75 25.14 29.60
CA ARG A 45 -3.49 25.08 28.85
C ARG A 45 -3.14 23.65 28.45
N MET A 46 -3.28 22.72 29.37
CA MET A 46 -3.05 21.27 29.09
C MET A 46 -4.04 20.74 28.05
N ASP A 47 -5.32 21.11 28.15
CA ASP A 47 -6.34 20.69 27.16
C ASP A 47 -6.02 21.21 25.77
N LYS A 48 -5.59 22.46 25.63
CA LYS A 48 -5.14 23.01 24.34
C LYS A 48 -3.90 22.30 23.79
N GLN A 49 -2.95 21.95 24.65
CA GLN A 49 -1.77 21.19 24.25
C GLN A 49 -2.13 19.77 23.83
N ASN A 50 -3.01 19.11 24.60
CA ASN A 50 -3.51 17.77 24.28
C ASN A 50 -4.28 17.76 22.96
N GLN A 51 -5.14 18.75 22.71
CA GLN A 51 -5.85 18.87 21.43
C GLN A 51 -4.88 19.07 20.25
N LYS A 52 -3.84 19.89 20.41
CA LYS A 52 -2.81 20.05 19.38
C LYS A 52 -2.04 18.75 19.14
N LEU A 53 -1.70 18.05 20.20
CA LEU A 53 -1.00 16.78 20.12
C LEU A 53 -1.86 15.72 19.45
N GLN A 54 -3.12 15.58 19.85
CA GLN A 54 -4.08 14.65 19.23
C GLN A 54 -4.26 14.95 17.74
N LYS A 55 -4.38 16.23 17.36
CA LYS A 55 -4.45 16.62 15.95
C LYS A 55 -3.17 16.24 15.19
N SER A 56 -2.01 16.51 15.77
CA SER A 56 -0.72 16.13 15.16
C SER A 56 -0.56 14.62 15.00
N ILE A 57 -1.03 13.83 15.97
CA ILE A 57 -1.04 12.36 15.88
C ILE A 57 -1.99 11.90 14.77
N ALA A 58 -3.21 12.44 14.73
CA ALA A 58 -4.19 12.10 13.70
C ALA A 58 -3.70 12.46 12.28
N ASP A 59 -3.06 13.61 12.11
CA ASP A 59 -2.46 14.04 10.85
C ASP A 59 -1.32 13.08 10.44
N ARG A 60 -0.48 12.66 11.39
CA ARG A 60 0.61 11.70 11.16
C ARG A 60 0.10 10.31 10.80
N ASP A 61 -0.94 9.84 11.48
CA ASP A 61 -1.57 8.55 11.19
C ASP A 61 -2.20 8.54 9.80
N THR A 62 -2.83 9.64 9.39
CA THR A 62 -3.38 9.81 8.06
C THR A 62 -2.28 9.75 6.99
N VAL A 63 -1.17 10.45 7.19
CA VAL A 63 -0.01 10.41 6.27
C VAL A 63 0.57 9.00 6.18
N ASN A 64 0.71 8.29 7.30
CA ASN A 64 1.20 6.91 7.32
C ASN A 64 0.24 5.95 6.60
N GLN A 65 -1.07 6.12 6.76
CA GLN A 65 -2.08 5.32 6.04
C GLN A 65 -2.02 5.55 4.54
N ILE A 66 -1.89 6.80 4.09
CA ILE A 66 -1.72 7.12 2.67
C ILE A 66 -0.44 6.49 2.14
N ARG A 67 0.67 6.62 2.86
CA ARG A 67 1.95 6.03 2.47
C ARG A 67 1.87 4.51 2.35
N GLN A 68 1.27 3.83 3.32
CA GLN A 68 1.10 2.38 3.25
C GLN A 68 0.20 1.98 2.08
N CYS A 69 -0.86 2.73 1.83
CA CYS A 69 -1.71 2.53 0.67
C CYS A 69 -0.93 2.65 -0.65
N VAL A 70 -0.08 3.67 -0.78
CA VAL A 70 0.75 3.90 -1.97
C VAL A 70 1.75 2.76 -2.16
N LEU A 71 2.37 2.27 -1.08
CA LEU A 71 3.27 1.10 -1.12
C LEU A 71 2.55 -0.16 -1.56
N ASP A 72 1.37 -0.44 -1.01
CA ASP A 72 0.56 -1.61 -1.36
C ASP A 72 0.18 -1.58 -2.86
N ILE A 73 -0.21 -0.39 -3.35
CA ILE A 73 -0.54 -0.18 -4.77
C ILE A 73 0.69 -0.42 -5.64
N TYR A 74 1.81 0.22 -5.32
CA TYR A 74 3.06 0.08 -6.07
C TYR A 74 3.50 -1.39 -6.16
N ASN A 75 3.49 -2.11 -5.04
CA ASN A 75 3.85 -3.52 -5.00
C ASN A 75 2.90 -4.38 -5.84
N ALA A 76 1.58 -4.12 -5.79
CA ALA A 76 0.63 -4.87 -6.61
C ALA A 76 0.91 -4.74 -8.12
N TYR A 77 1.27 -3.52 -8.57
CA TYR A 77 1.61 -3.28 -9.97
C TYR A 77 2.96 -3.89 -10.36
N LEU A 78 3.96 -3.84 -9.48
CA LEU A 78 5.26 -4.49 -9.72
C LEU A 78 5.17 -6.01 -9.73
N ASP A 79 4.42 -6.60 -8.83
CA ASP A 79 4.20 -8.06 -8.82
C ASP A 79 3.53 -8.52 -10.13
N ALA A 80 2.57 -7.75 -10.62
CA ALA A 80 1.94 -8.02 -11.90
C ALA A 80 2.91 -7.80 -13.08
N PHE A 81 3.81 -6.82 -12.99
CA PHE A 81 4.87 -6.61 -13.98
C PHE A 81 5.82 -7.81 -14.04
N HIS A 82 6.23 -8.34 -12.89
CA HIS A 82 7.06 -9.54 -12.83
C HIS A 82 6.36 -10.76 -13.42
N LEU A 83 5.08 -10.95 -13.11
CA LEU A 83 4.29 -12.04 -13.66
C LEU A 83 4.13 -11.93 -15.18
N ALA A 84 3.88 -10.73 -15.71
CA ALA A 84 3.81 -10.46 -17.13
C ALA A 84 5.17 -10.66 -17.82
N GLY A 85 6.26 -10.19 -17.18
CA GLY A 85 7.63 -10.37 -17.66
C GLY A 85 8.08 -11.83 -17.71
N GLN A 86 7.71 -12.63 -16.71
CA GLN A 86 7.95 -14.07 -16.72
C GLN A 86 7.25 -14.74 -17.91
N ALA A 87 6.02 -14.33 -18.21
CA ALA A 87 5.30 -14.83 -19.38
C ALA A 87 6.01 -14.45 -20.69
N SER A 88 6.52 -13.23 -20.80
CA SER A 88 7.27 -12.78 -22.00
C SER A 88 8.56 -13.55 -22.21
N GLY A 89 9.31 -13.83 -21.13
CA GLY A 89 10.59 -14.55 -21.17
C GLY A 89 10.47 -16.06 -21.25
N ASN A 90 9.43 -16.63 -20.61
CA ASN A 90 9.21 -18.07 -20.42
C ASN A 90 7.94 -18.58 -21.11
N ILE A 91 7.53 -17.92 -22.19
CA ILE A 91 6.42 -18.36 -23.05
C ILE A 91 6.38 -19.89 -23.24
N PRO A 92 7.51 -20.58 -23.27
CA PRO A 92 7.62 -21.99 -23.46
C PRO A 92 7.04 -22.85 -22.36
N ASP A 93 7.30 -22.41 -21.09
CA ASP A 93 6.92 -23.21 -19.93
C ASP A 93 5.42 -23.11 -19.65
N ILE A 94 4.80 -22.02 -20.09
CA ILE A 94 3.36 -21.80 -19.98
C ILE A 94 2.59 -22.73 -20.92
N PHE A 95 3.13 -23.01 -22.12
CA PHE A 95 2.48 -23.81 -23.11
C PHE A 95 2.89 -25.31 -23.11
N VAL A 96 3.64 -25.71 -22.10
CA VAL A 96 4.08 -27.10 -21.93
C VAL A 96 2.93 -28.08 -21.77
N SER A 97 1.94 -27.66 -21.00
CA SER A 97 0.75 -28.44 -20.75
C SER A 97 -0.43 -27.49 -20.53
N ASP A 98 -1.64 -28.03 -20.73
CA ASP A 98 -2.87 -27.31 -20.39
C ASP A 98 -2.84 -26.83 -18.94
N GLN A 99 -2.33 -27.67 -18.03
CA GLN A 99 -2.24 -27.35 -16.62
C GLN A 99 -1.34 -26.12 -16.34
N SER A 100 -0.20 -26.04 -17.02
CA SER A 100 0.72 -24.88 -16.87
C SER A 100 0.07 -23.60 -17.34
N TYR A 101 -0.63 -23.63 -18.46
CA TYR A 101 -1.35 -22.49 -18.98
C TYR A 101 -2.49 -22.05 -18.05
N TYR A 102 -3.29 -22.99 -17.57
CA TYR A 102 -4.38 -22.67 -16.64
C TYR A 102 -3.87 -22.12 -15.30
N THR A 103 -2.75 -22.63 -14.80
CA THR A 103 -2.12 -22.11 -13.60
C THR A 103 -1.71 -20.65 -13.80
N TRP A 104 -0.99 -20.36 -14.88
CA TRP A 104 -0.59 -18.99 -15.22
C TRP A 104 -1.79 -18.07 -15.44
N ALA A 105 -2.84 -18.54 -16.12
CA ALA A 105 -4.05 -17.77 -16.35
C ALA A 105 -4.80 -17.44 -15.05
N ASN A 106 -4.81 -18.36 -14.10
CA ASN A 106 -5.35 -18.09 -12.76
C ASN A 106 -4.53 -17.06 -11.99
N ASP A 107 -3.21 -17.10 -12.13
CA ASP A 107 -2.32 -16.11 -11.50
C ASP A 107 -2.55 -14.72 -12.10
N ILE A 108 -2.72 -14.61 -13.43
CA ILE A 108 -3.10 -13.36 -14.11
C ILE A 108 -4.46 -12.87 -13.62
N ASP A 109 -5.45 -13.74 -13.48
CA ASP A 109 -6.79 -13.33 -12.99
C ASP A 109 -6.74 -12.85 -11.54
N ASN A 110 -5.99 -13.50 -10.68
CA ASN A 110 -5.81 -13.10 -9.29
C ASN A 110 -5.08 -11.74 -9.20
N LYS A 111 -4.01 -11.55 -9.95
CA LYS A 111 -3.30 -10.27 -10.01
C LYS A 111 -4.17 -9.15 -10.61
N SER A 112 -5.02 -9.45 -11.57
CA SER A 112 -5.99 -8.48 -12.11
C SER A 112 -6.96 -7.99 -11.03
N LYS A 113 -7.42 -8.88 -10.15
CA LYS A 113 -8.25 -8.51 -9.00
C LYS A 113 -7.48 -7.66 -7.99
N GLU A 114 -6.23 -8.02 -7.68
CA GLU A 114 -5.37 -7.24 -6.77
C GLU A 114 -5.14 -5.83 -7.30
N ILE A 115 -4.80 -5.67 -8.59
CA ILE A 115 -4.65 -4.35 -9.23
C ILE A 115 -5.97 -3.57 -9.20
N MET A 116 -7.10 -4.23 -9.48
CA MET A 116 -8.42 -3.58 -9.40
C MET A 116 -8.71 -3.04 -8.00
N TYR A 117 -8.44 -3.83 -6.95
CA TYR A 117 -8.60 -3.37 -5.57
C TYR A 117 -7.63 -2.25 -5.22
N ALA A 118 -6.38 -2.35 -5.65
CA ALA A 118 -5.36 -1.33 -5.45
C ALA A 118 -5.77 -0.01 -6.13
N TYR A 119 -6.22 -0.07 -7.39
CA TYR A 119 -6.70 1.10 -8.13
C TYR A 119 -7.93 1.74 -7.48
N ASN A 120 -8.94 0.95 -7.11
CA ASN A 120 -10.12 1.47 -6.42
C ASN A 120 -9.77 2.13 -5.09
N ARG A 121 -8.84 1.56 -4.34
CA ARG A 121 -8.34 2.16 -3.09
C ARG A 121 -7.61 3.47 -3.37
N ALA A 122 -6.80 3.54 -4.43
CA ALA A 122 -6.12 4.75 -4.85
C ALA A 122 -7.11 5.87 -5.19
N MET A 123 -8.17 5.56 -5.94
CA MET A 123 -9.23 6.53 -6.30
C MET A 123 -9.91 7.16 -5.09
N VAL A 124 -10.01 6.43 -3.98
CA VAL A 124 -10.64 6.93 -2.75
C VAL A 124 -9.65 7.73 -1.89
N MET A 125 -8.38 7.33 -1.86
CA MET A 125 -7.40 7.86 -0.89
C MET A 125 -6.46 8.92 -1.48
N LEU A 126 -6.25 8.93 -2.79
CA LEU A 126 -5.31 9.81 -3.45
C LEU A 126 -6.03 10.91 -4.21
N SER A 127 -5.49 12.13 -4.13
CA SER A 127 -5.99 13.31 -4.86
C SER A 127 -5.04 13.77 -5.97
N ASP A 128 -3.98 13.01 -6.25
CA ASP A 128 -3.00 13.34 -7.28
C ASP A 128 -3.49 12.82 -8.66
N PRO A 129 -3.93 13.72 -9.56
CA PRO A 129 -4.51 13.30 -10.83
C PRO A 129 -3.48 12.64 -11.75
N GLU A 130 -2.21 13.04 -11.70
CA GLU A 130 -1.17 12.47 -12.54
C GLU A 130 -0.86 11.02 -12.13
N LEU A 131 -0.77 10.75 -10.82
CA LEU A 131 -0.57 9.39 -10.32
C LEU A 131 -1.80 8.52 -10.65
N LEU A 132 -3.02 9.05 -10.47
CA LEU A 132 -4.25 8.31 -10.79
C LEU A 132 -4.37 7.98 -12.28
N GLU A 133 -3.90 8.85 -13.18
CA GLU A 133 -3.89 8.59 -14.62
C GLU A 133 -2.93 7.45 -14.99
N VAL A 134 -1.73 7.44 -14.41
CA VAL A 134 -0.76 6.36 -14.62
C VAL A 134 -1.27 5.03 -14.07
N LEU A 135 -1.85 5.03 -12.86
CA LEU A 135 -2.47 3.84 -12.28
C LEU A 135 -3.62 3.32 -13.14
N LYS A 136 -4.45 4.23 -13.68
CA LYS A 136 -5.53 3.86 -14.59
C LYS A 136 -4.99 3.20 -15.85
N SER A 137 -3.96 3.76 -16.46
CA SER A 137 -3.34 3.22 -17.66
C SER A 137 -2.79 1.81 -17.42
N GLY A 138 -2.12 1.58 -16.29
CA GLY A 138 -1.65 0.26 -15.89
C GLY A 138 -2.80 -0.73 -15.62
N PHE A 139 -3.85 -0.29 -14.93
CA PHE A 139 -5.04 -1.10 -14.70
C PHE A 139 -5.73 -1.51 -16.01
N ASP A 140 -5.92 -0.56 -16.93
CA ASP A 140 -6.56 -0.81 -18.23
C ASP A 140 -5.72 -1.80 -19.08
N ALA A 141 -4.38 -1.62 -19.09
CA ALA A 141 -3.48 -2.51 -19.81
C ALA A 141 -3.49 -3.93 -19.23
N PHE A 142 -3.44 -4.09 -17.92
CA PHE A 142 -3.47 -5.42 -17.27
C PHE A 142 -4.86 -6.08 -17.39
N SER A 143 -5.93 -5.31 -17.32
CA SER A 143 -7.29 -5.81 -17.58
C SER A 143 -7.45 -6.33 -19.01
N SER A 144 -6.84 -5.66 -19.97
CA SER A 144 -6.80 -6.11 -21.37
C SER A 144 -6.01 -7.42 -21.52
N LEU A 145 -4.88 -7.56 -20.80
CA LEU A 145 -4.13 -8.81 -20.75
C LEU A 145 -4.98 -9.94 -20.16
N ASN A 146 -5.62 -9.73 -19.02
CA ASN A 146 -6.49 -10.71 -18.38
C ASN A 146 -7.67 -11.11 -19.30
N GLY A 147 -8.28 -10.14 -19.97
CA GLY A 147 -9.33 -10.38 -20.95
C GLY A 147 -8.86 -11.27 -22.12
N SER A 148 -7.68 -11.00 -22.66
CA SER A 148 -7.08 -11.80 -23.74
C SER A 148 -6.76 -13.22 -23.28
N VAL A 149 -6.21 -13.39 -22.08
CA VAL A 149 -5.91 -14.70 -21.50
C VAL A 149 -7.18 -15.52 -21.30
N LYS A 150 -8.23 -14.92 -20.77
CA LYS A 150 -9.53 -15.59 -20.56
C LYS A 150 -10.19 -15.97 -21.89
N ASN A 151 -10.16 -15.07 -22.87
CA ASN A 151 -10.70 -15.36 -24.19
C ASN A 151 -9.96 -16.51 -24.86
N TYR A 152 -8.65 -16.58 -24.68
CA TYR A 152 -7.82 -17.65 -25.21
C TYR A 152 -8.20 -19.02 -24.59
N ILE A 153 -8.45 -19.08 -23.29
CA ILE A 153 -8.98 -20.26 -22.60
C ILE A 153 -10.37 -20.63 -23.12
N PHE A 154 -11.27 -19.64 -23.14
CA PHE A 154 -12.66 -19.85 -23.53
C PHE A 154 -12.81 -20.44 -24.95
N THR A 155 -11.95 -20.02 -25.87
CA THR A 155 -11.94 -20.50 -27.23
C THR A 155 -11.24 -21.86 -27.39
N GLY A 156 -10.64 -22.41 -26.32
CA GLY A 156 -9.88 -23.67 -26.33
C GLY A 156 -8.62 -23.64 -27.21
N VAL A 157 -8.10 -22.43 -27.47
CA VAL A 157 -6.91 -22.24 -28.30
C VAL A 157 -5.64 -22.81 -27.64
N PRO A 158 -5.42 -22.71 -26.31
CA PRO A 158 -4.22 -23.27 -25.67
C PRO A 158 -4.07 -24.77 -25.95
N THR A 159 -5.11 -25.54 -25.68
CA THR A 159 -5.10 -26.99 -25.89
C THR A 159 -4.80 -27.34 -27.36
N ARG A 160 -5.45 -26.66 -28.30
CA ARG A 160 -5.21 -26.89 -29.74
C ARG A 160 -3.80 -26.47 -30.16
N THR A 161 -3.30 -25.36 -29.59
CA THR A 161 -1.94 -24.89 -29.88
C THR A 161 -0.90 -25.91 -29.43
N ILE A 162 -1.02 -26.42 -28.21
CA ILE A 162 -0.11 -27.42 -27.66
C ILE A 162 -0.20 -28.71 -28.47
N GLN A 163 -1.40 -29.17 -28.79
CA GLN A 163 -1.60 -30.36 -29.63
C GLN A 163 -0.99 -30.21 -31.01
N ASN A 164 -1.20 -29.08 -31.68
CA ASN A 164 -0.62 -28.79 -32.98
C ASN A 164 0.91 -28.70 -32.93
N ALA A 165 1.45 -28.06 -31.91
CA ALA A 165 2.89 -27.95 -31.66
C ALA A 165 3.49 -29.37 -31.49
N TRP A 166 2.88 -30.22 -30.66
CA TRP A 166 3.33 -31.61 -30.48
C TRP A 166 3.21 -32.43 -31.76
N CYS A 167 2.14 -32.23 -32.51
CA CYS A 167 1.95 -32.93 -33.78
C CYS A 167 3.05 -32.59 -34.80
N THR A 168 3.38 -31.30 -34.91
CA THR A 168 4.46 -30.81 -35.78
C THR A 168 5.84 -31.24 -35.28
N PHE A 169 6.07 -31.09 -33.96
CA PHE A 169 7.35 -31.44 -33.34
C PHE A 169 7.68 -32.93 -33.43
N SER A 170 6.70 -33.81 -33.22
CA SER A 170 6.87 -35.26 -33.30
C SER A 170 7.19 -35.75 -34.69
N GLN A 171 6.84 -35.01 -35.75
CA GLN A 171 7.23 -35.32 -37.11
C GLN A 171 8.74 -35.17 -37.33
N SER A 172 9.35 -34.16 -36.70
CA SER A 172 10.80 -33.91 -36.77
C SER A 172 11.59 -34.72 -35.72
N HIS A 173 10.92 -35.10 -34.61
CA HIS A 173 11.56 -35.76 -33.46
C HIS A 173 10.79 -37.04 -33.05
N PRO A 174 10.81 -38.10 -33.87
CA PRO A 174 9.98 -39.29 -33.65
C PRO A 174 10.35 -40.07 -32.38
N ASN A 175 11.51 -39.82 -31.82
CA ASN A 175 11.98 -40.45 -30.58
C ASN A 175 11.41 -39.82 -29.31
N ILE A 176 10.75 -38.68 -29.43
CA ILE A 176 10.12 -37.98 -28.31
C ILE A 176 8.62 -38.22 -28.35
N GLN A 177 8.13 -38.90 -27.32
CA GLN A 177 6.71 -39.17 -27.19
C GLN A 177 5.95 -37.86 -26.92
N ALA A 178 4.86 -37.65 -27.65
CA ALA A 178 3.99 -36.47 -27.46
C ALA A 178 3.55 -36.36 -26.01
N GLY A 179 3.67 -35.17 -25.44
CA GLY A 179 3.35 -34.90 -24.04
C GLY A 179 4.49 -35.20 -23.05
N ASN A 180 5.59 -35.80 -23.48
CA ASN A 180 6.76 -36.01 -22.60
C ASN A 180 7.66 -34.79 -22.54
N TYR A 181 7.17 -33.80 -21.81
CA TYR A 181 7.88 -32.53 -21.64
C TYR A 181 9.21 -32.65 -20.89
N TYR A 182 9.34 -33.60 -19.99
CA TYR A 182 10.60 -33.86 -19.29
C TYR A 182 11.74 -34.24 -20.26
N ALA A 183 11.45 -35.07 -21.24
CA ALA A 183 12.43 -35.43 -22.27
C ALA A 183 12.79 -34.23 -23.15
N LEU A 184 11.80 -33.36 -23.42
CA LEU A 184 12.01 -32.13 -24.18
C LEU A 184 12.92 -31.13 -23.46
N LEU A 185 12.76 -30.95 -22.14
CA LEU A 185 13.54 -30.00 -21.34
C LEU A 185 15.01 -30.40 -21.17
N GLN A 186 15.36 -31.68 -21.42
CA GLN A 186 16.75 -32.15 -21.32
C GLN A 186 17.61 -31.69 -22.50
N ASP A 187 16.98 -31.26 -23.58
CA ASP A 187 17.67 -30.73 -24.76
C ASP A 187 17.22 -29.29 -25.06
N ASN A 188 18.14 -28.36 -24.84
CA ASN A 188 17.87 -26.93 -25.04
C ASN A 188 17.49 -26.57 -26.48
N VAL A 189 17.98 -27.30 -27.46
CA VAL A 189 17.67 -27.08 -28.89
C VAL A 189 16.23 -27.48 -29.16
N MET A 190 15.88 -28.71 -28.75
CA MET A 190 14.51 -29.23 -28.89
C MET A 190 13.50 -28.40 -28.12
N ALA A 191 13.82 -28.03 -26.91
CA ALA A 191 12.98 -27.12 -26.11
C ALA A 191 12.76 -25.79 -26.84
N SER A 192 13.81 -25.17 -27.39
CA SER A 192 13.72 -23.94 -28.17
C SER A 192 12.86 -24.09 -29.43
N GLU A 193 12.97 -25.22 -30.15
CA GLU A 193 12.17 -25.49 -31.35
C GLU A 193 10.68 -25.66 -31.01
N PHE A 194 10.36 -26.46 -29.98
CA PHE A 194 8.99 -26.61 -29.48
C PHE A 194 8.40 -25.28 -29.05
N ARG A 195 9.20 -24.47 -28.38
CA ARG A 195 8.86 -23.11 -27.99
C ARG A 195 8.42 -22.22 -29.15
N LYS A 196 9.16 -22.25 -30.26
CA LYS A 196 8.80 -21.53 -31.47
C LYS A 196 7.46 -21.97 -32.04
N LEU A 197 7.21 -23.28 -32.03
CA LEU A 197 5.93 -23.83 -32.53
C LEU A 197 4.75 -23.34 -31.65
N CYS A 198 4.92 -23.30 -30.37
CA CYS A 198 3.91 -22.74 -29.46
C CYS A 198 3.76 -21.22 -29.60
N SER A 199 4.87 -20.48 -29.74
CA SER A 199 4.87 -19.03 -29.79
C SER A 199 4.19 -18.44 -31.01
N ASN A 200 4.25 -19.13 -32.16
CA ASN A 200 3.61 -18.66 -33.39
C ASN A 200 2.10 -18.46 -33.29
N THR A 201 1.45 -19.10 -32.30
CA THR A 201 0.00 -18.96 -32.06
C THR A 201 -0.33 -17.99 -30.90
N TYR A 202 0.69 -17.64 -30.11
CA TYR A 202 0.58 -16.81 -28.91
C TYR A 202 0.65 -15.31 -29.22
N THR A 203 1.25 -14.94 -30.37
CA THR A 203 1.79 -13.60 -30.60
C THR A 203 0.77 -12.47 -30.76
N ASP A 204 -0.44 -12.74 -31.26
CA ASP A 204 -1.28 -11.65 -31.76
C ASP A 204 -2.12 -10.90 -30.68
N GLY A 205 -2.37 -11.50 -29.54
CA GLY A 205 -3.24 -10.87 -28.53
C GLY A 205 -2.60 -10.76 -27.15
N ILE A 206 -1.99 -11.83 -26.67
CA ILE A 206 -1.47 -11.89 -25.30
C ILE A 206 -0.14 -11.16 -25.21
N GLN A 207 0.79 -11.43 -26.13
CA GLN A 207 2.12 -10.80 -26.16
C GLN A 207 2.00 -9.27 -26.25
N LYS A 208 1.15 -8.76 -27.15
CA LYS A 208 0.92 -7.32 -27.30
C LYS A 208 0.42 -6.67 -26.00
N ASN A 209 -0.50 -7.34 -25.28
CA ASN A 209 -1.01 -6.83 -24.02
C ASN A 209 0.02 -6.91 -22.89
N ILE A 210 0.90 -7.93 -22.88
CA ILE A 210 2.06 -7.99 -21.98
C ILE A 210 2.99 -6.79 -22.25
N GLU A 211 3.35 -6.56 -23.50
CA GLU A 211 4.22 -5.45 -23.89
C GLU A 211 3.62 -4.10 -23.53
N MET A 212 2.30 -3.91 -23.75
CA MET A 212 1.60 -2.69 -23.34
C MET A 212 1.67 -2.46 -21.82
N TYR A 213 1.44 -3.50 -21.03
CA TYR A 213 1.51 -3.38 -19.57
C TYR A 213 2.95 -3.10 -19.10
N MET A 214 3.91 -3.81 -19.65
CA MET A 214 5.33 -3.61 -19.34
C MET A 214 5.82 -2.20 -19.75
N ALA A 215 5.32 -1.65 -20.84
CA ALA A 215 5.65 -0.28 -21.27
C ALA A 215 5.09 0.79 -20.32
N VAL A 216 3.94 0.53 -19.69
CA VAL A 216 3.35 1.47 -18.71
C VAL A 216 4.07 1.40 -17.37
N VAL A 217 4.26 0.20 -16.81
CA VAL A 217 4.78 0.00 -15.45
C VAL A 217 6.31 0.00 -15.43
N GLY A 218 6.97 -0.42 -16.49
CA GLY A 218 8.43 -0.41 -16.61
C GLY A 218 9.02 0.94 -17.06
N ASN A 219 8.22 1.99 -17.10
CA ASN A 219 8.69 3.33 -17.44
C ASN A 219 9.22 4.05 -16.18
N ASP A 220 10.35 4.75 -16.32
CA ASP A 220 10.93 5.57 -15.25
C ASP A 220 9.93 6.59 -14.66
N ASP A 221 9.01 7.11 -15.47
CA ASP A 221 7.94 8.02 -15.03
C ASP A 221 6.99 7.37 -14.01
N PHE A 222 6.70 6.07 -14.16
CA PHE A 222 5.91 5.33 -13.18
C PHE A 222 6.59 5.33 -11.80
N ASP A 223 7.86 4.98 -11.75
CA ASP A 223 8.65 4.96 -10.51
C ASP A 223 8.79 6.35 -9.88
N GLU A 224 9.02 7.39 -10.69
CA GLU A 224 9.20 8.75 -10.19
C GLU A 224 7.94 9.29 -9.51
N LYS A 225 6.77 9.01 -10.05
CA LYS A 225 5.50 9.43 -9.45
C LYS A 225 5.25 8.78 -8.09
N PHE A 226 5.69 7.54 -7.92
CA PHE A 226 5.62 6.87 -6.61
C PHE A 226 6.70 7.36 -5.63
N LYS A 227 7.89 7.68 -6.09
CA LYS A 227 8.99 8.19 -5.23
C LYS A 227 8.58 9.41 -4.42
N LYS A 228 7.77 10.30 -4.98
CA LYS A 228 7.22 11.47 -4.29
C LYS A 228 6.52 11.11 -2.97
N TYR A 229 5.80 10.00 -2.93
CA TYR A 229 5.09 9.52 -1.74
C TYR A 229 5.96 8.68 -0.81
N LEU A 230 6.99 8.02 -1.34
CA LEU A 230 7.87 7.13 -0.59
C LEU A 230 9.02 7.88 0.09
N GLN A 231 9.43 9.04 -0.42
CA GLN A 231 10.58 9.80 0.07
C GLN A 231 10.28 10.78 1.23
N ILE A 232 9.02 11.00 1.58
CA ILE A 232 8.61 11.94 2.65
C ILE A 232 9.18 11.60 4.04
N SER A 233 9.86 10.47 4.22
CA SER A 233 10.37 10.01 5.51
C SER A 233 11.84 10.33 5.79
N LYS A 234 12.56 11.10 4.96
CA LYS A 234 13.99 11.40 5.16
C LYS A 234 14.28 12.83 5.62
N SER A 235 13.26 13.64 5.84
CA SER A 235 13.41 15.08 6.16
C SER A 235 12.76 15.52 7.48
N GLU A 236 12.58 14.61 8.45
CA GLU A 236 12.23 15.01 9.84
C GLU A 236 13.22 14.44 10.84
#